data_188076b643c1eadad9c907d607b50cfd
#
_entry.id   188076b643c1eadad9c907d607b50cfd
#
_cell.length_a   1.000
_cell.length_b   1.000
_cell.length_c   1.000
_cell.angle_alpha   90.00
_cell.angle_beta   90.00
_cell.angle_gamma   90.00
#
_symmetry.space_group_name_H-M   'P 1'
#
loop_
_entity.id
_entity.type
_entity.pdbx_description
1 polymer ?
#
loop_
_entity_poly.entity_id
_entity_poly.type
_entity_poly.pdbx_seq_one_letter_code
_entity_poly.pdbx_strand_id
1 'polypeptide(L)'
;MQTLFNLSGKTALITGSTRGLGFAYAQGLAQAGAKVLLNGTRQEHMDKALEQLQQQGFDARGFLFNVADEAAIEAVFQQLDEENIHVDIVINNAGIQFRKPMLELALSDWQRVLDINLTSAFLVSRAAAKRMVERQCGGKIINIGSLTSEAARPTVAPYTAAKGGIKLLTKSMAAEWAPFNIQTNGIGPGYILTDMNEALVENEEFNKWVCSSNPSGRWGKPDELVGTAIYLASSASDYVNGQMIYVDGGWLATL
;
A
#
# COMPACT_ATOMS: atom_id res chain seq x y z
N MET A 1 11.29 -11.76 -21.26
CA MET A 1 10.94 -11.70 -19.82
C MET A 1 11.03 -10.27 -19.26
N GLN A 2 12.04 -9.47 -19.61
CA GLN A 2 12.13 -8.05 -19.16
C GLN A 2 10.90 -7.20 -19.52
N THR A 3 10.20 -7.49 -20.62
CA THR A 3 9.02 -6.73 -21.06
C THR A 3 7.79 -6.92 -20.18
N LEU A 4 7.60 -8.09 -19.54
CA LEU A 4 6.41 -8.36 -18.70
C LEU A 4 6.38 -7.55 -17.39
N PHE A 5 7.54 -7.22 -16.82
CA PHE A 5 7.68 -6.48 -15.57
C PHE A 5 8.06 -5.00 -15.79
N ASN A 6 8.10 -4.55 -17.04
CA ASN A 6 8.43 -3.17 -17.38
C ASN A 6 7.24 -2.26 -17.12
N LEU A 7 7.49 -1.17 -16.41
CA LEU A 7 6.50 -0.14 -16.07
C LEU A 7 6.74 1.19 -16.81
N SER A 8 7.60 1.19 -17.85
CA SER A 8 7.86 2.38 -18.66
C SER A 8 6.58 2.94 -19.27
N GLY A 9 6.39 4.24 -19.14
CA GLY A 9 5.18 4.94 -19.59
C GLY A 9 3.98 4.82 -18.65
N LYS A 10 4.13 4.15 -17.49
CA LYS A 10 3.10 4.05 -16.46
C LYS A 10 3.36 5.07 -15.36
N THR A 11 2.27 5.60 -14.80
CA THR A 11 2.30 6.48 -13.62
C THR A 11 1.68 5.76 -12.42
N ALA A 12 2.43 5.69 -11.33
CA ALA A 12 2.02 5.03 -10.09
C ALA A 12 1.82 6.04 -8.96
N LEU A 13 0.64 6.08 -8.36
CA LEU A 13 0.35 6.81 -7.12
C LEU A 13 0.51 5.85 -5.93
N ILE A 14 1.37 6.21 -4.99
CA ILE A 14 1.60 5.43 -3.77
C ILE A 14 1.23 6.26 -2.55
N THR A 15 0.24 5.84 -1.77
CA THR A 15 -0.15 6.55 -0.56
C THR A 15 0.78 6.24 0.61
N GLY A 16 1.07 7.26 1.44
CA GLY A 16 1.97 7.12 2.58
C GLY A 16 3.39 6.71 2.18
N SER A 17 3.94 7.33 1.13
CA SER A 17 5.16 6.89 0.45
C SER A 17 6.39 7.75 0.70
N THR A 18 6.36 8.62 1.72
CA THR A 18 7.52 9.45 2.06
C THR A 18 8.59 8.72 2.89
N ARG A 19 8.32 7.50 3.36
CA ARG A 19 9.25 6.66 4.14
C ARG A 19 8.78 5.20 4.19
N GLY A 20 9.59 4.35 4.80
CA GLY A 20 9.26 2.96 5.10
C GLY A 20 8.86 2.15 3.88
N LEU A 21 7.84 1.31 4.03
CA LEU A 21 7.39 0.40 2.98
C LEU A 21 6.85 1.12 1.74
N GLY A 22 6.12 2.23 1.93
CA GLY A 22 5.60 3.03 0.82
C GLY A 22 6.72 3.65 -0.03
N PHE A 23 7.80 4.09 0.60
CA PHE A 23 8.97 4.61 -0.11
C PHE A 23 9.71 3.49 -0.87
N ALA A 24 9.86 2.31 -0.27
CA ALA A 24 10.45 1.16 -0.96
C ALA A 24 9.64 0.77 -2.21
N TYR A 25 8.31 0.78 -2.13
CA TYR A 25 7.47 0.57 -3.32
C TYR A 25 7.68 1.66 -4.38
N ALA A 26 7.70 2.94 -3.98
CA ALA A 26 7.92 4.05 -4.91
C ALA A 26 9.26 3.91 -5.64
N GLN A 27 10.33 3.65 -4.89
CA GLN A 27 11.66 3.44 -5.44
C GLN A 27 11.71 2.24 -6.39
N GLY A 28 11.12 1.10 -6.00
CA GLY A 28 11.11 -0.10 -6.82
C GLY A 28 10.29 0.03 -8.11
N LEU A 29 9.13 0.69 -8.06
CA LEU A 29 8.35 0.97 -9.26
C LEU A 29 9.07 1.96 -10.19
N ALA A 30 9.77 2.97 -9.63
CA ALA A 30 10.59 3.89 -10.40
C ALA A 30 11.76 3.15 -11.09
N GLN A 31 12.43 2.23 -10.39
CA GLN A 31 13.47 1.35 -10.98
C GLN A 31 12.92 0.47 -12.11
N ALA A 32 11.66 0.06 -12.02
CA ALA A 32 10.98 -0.68 -13.08
C ALA A 32 10.50 0.21 -14.25
N GLY A 33 10.73 1.53 -14.18
CA GLY A 33 10.46 2.49 -15.26
C GLY A 33 9.20 3.34 -15.08
N ALA A 34 8.47 3.24 -13.96
CA ALA A 34 7.29 4.05 -13.72
C ALA A 34 7.67 5.49 -13.31
N LYS A 35 6.85 6.46 -13.73
CA LYS A 35 6.74 7.74 -13.04
C LYS A 35 6.02 7.53 -11.71
N VAL A 36 6.55 8.06 -10.61
CA VAL A 36 5.98 7.85 -9.28
C VAL A 36 5.44 9.13 -8.66
N LEU A 37 4.21 9.04 -8.17
CA LEU A 37 3.54 10.12 -7.45
C LEU A 37 3.50 9.74 -5.97
N LEU A 38 4.22 10.49 -5.16
CA LEU A 38 4.30 10.28 -3.73
C LEU A 38 3.15 10.99 -3.01
N ASN A 39 2.63 10.37 -1.96
CA ASN A 39 1.72 11.01 -1.02
C ASN A 39 2.28 11.01 0.40
N GLY A 40 2.06 12.09 1.10
CA GLY A 40 2.36 12.27 2.51
C GLY A 40 1.57 13.44 3.09
N THR A 41 1.80 13.73 4.38
CA THR A 41 1.14 14.85 5.08
C THR A 41 2.12 15.88 5.62
N ARG A 42 3.44 15.66 5.47
CA ARG A 42 4.50 16.53 5.98
C ARG A 42 5.46 16.90 4.87
N GLN A 43 5.64 18.22 4.65
CA GLN A 43 6.53 18.75 3.61
C GLN A 43 7.96 18.24 3.76
N GLU A 44 8.53 18.33 4.97
CA GLU A 44 9.91 17.89 5.23
C GLU A 44 10.19 16.43 4.81
N HIS A 45 9.25 15.52 5.09
CA HIS A 45 9.39 14.11 4.69
C HIS A 45 9.24 13.95 3.18
N MET A 46 8.37 14.75 2.55
CA MET A 46 8.18 14.76 1.11
C MET A 46 9.44 15.22 0.39
N ASP A 47 10.03 16.33 0.85
CA ASP A 47 11.23 16.89 0.23
C ASP A 47 12.40 15.90 0.27
N LYS A 48 12.63 15.24 1.43
CA LYS A 48 13.65 14.20 1.58
C LYS A 48 13.42 13.00 0.64
N ALA A 49 12.17 12.54 0.54
CA ALA A 49 11.82 11.42 -0.33
C ALA A 49 12.01 11.75 -1.81
N LEU A 50 11.59 12.94 -2.23
CA LEU A 50 11.78 13.41 -3.61
C LEU A 50 13.25 13.58 -3.95
N GLU A 51 14.03 14.20 -3.06
CA GLU A 51 15.47 14.37 -3.25
C GLU A 51 16.17 13.03 -3.47
N GLN A 52 15.86 12.00 -2.65
CA GLN A 52 16.43 10.68 -2.78
C GLN A 52 16.10 10.01 -4.12
N LEU A 53 14.88 10.15 -4.62
CA LEU A 53 14.48 9.59 -5.91
C LEU A 53 15.11 10.36 -7.08
N GLN A 54 15.14 11.68 -7.00
CA GLN A 54 15.74 12.54 -8.04
C GLN A 54 17.24 12.36 -8.16
N GLN A 55 17.96 12.18 -7.04
CA GLN A 55 19.39 11.86 -7.04
C GLN A 55 19.70 10.53 -7.77
N GLN A 56 18.73 9.61 -7.81
CA GLN A 56 18.82 8.35 -8.56
C GLN A 56 18.35 8.49 -10.02
N GLY A 57 17.93 9.69 -10.45
CA GLY A 57 17.47 9.97 -11.81
C GLY A 57 16.03 9.54 -12.08
N PHE A 58 15.21 9.28 -11.05
CA PHE A 58 13.83 8.87 -11.21
C PHE A 58 12.87 10.06 -11.38
N ASP A 59 11.84 9.89 -12.22
CA ASP A 59 10.75 10.84 -12.38
C ASP A 59 9.76 10.67 -11.20
N ALA A 60 9.84 11.58 -10.24
CA ALA A 60 9.05 11.54 -9.02
C ALA A 60 8.43 12.91 -8.72
N ARG A 61 7.18 12.89 -8.25
CA ARG A 61 6.45 14.09 -7.83
C ARG A 61 5.70 13.84 -6.53
N GLY A 62 5.56 14.86 -5.68
CA GLY A 62 4.93 14.77 -4.36
C GLY A 62 3.60 15.51 -4.27
N PHE A 63 2.64 14.94 -3.54
CA PHE A 63 1.35 15.53 -3.22
C PHE A 63 1.08 15.41 -1.72
N LEU A 64 0.79 16.55 -1.08
CA LEU A 64 0.44 16.60 0.34
C LEU A 64 -1.07 16.56 0.50
N PHE A 65 -1.60 15.44 0.96
CA PHE A 65 -3.01 15.33 1.33
C PHE A 65 -3.24 14.24 2.37
N ASN A 66 -4.28 14.42 3.18
CA ASN A 66 -4.75 13.40 4.09
C ASN A 66 -5.61 12.39 3.30
N VAL A 67 -5.23 11.14 3.31
CA VAL A 67 -5.94 10.05 2.59
C VAL A 67 -7.35 9.75 3.17
N ALA A 68 -7.67 10.26 4.35
CA ALA A 68 -9.01 10.17 4.94
C ALA A 68 -9.91 11.37 4.56
N ASP A 69 -9.41 12.33 3.80
CA ASP A 69 -10.14 13.51 3.35
C ASP A 69 -10.52 13.35 1.86
N GLU A 70 -11.78 13.06 1.61
CA GLU A 70 -12.30 12.85 0.25
C GLU A 70 -12.13 14.08 -0.64
N ALA A 71 -12.35 15.29 -0.09
CA ALA A 71 -12.23 16.52 -0.86
C ALA A 71 -10.76 16.80 -1.25
N ALA A 72 -9.82 16.53 -0.34
CA ALA A 72 -8.39 16.65 -0.64
C ALA A 72 -7.91 15.63 -1.69
N ILE A 73 -8.44 14.39 -1.65
CA ILE A 73 -8.16 13.39 -2.68
C ILE A 73 -8.65 13.88 -4.03
N GLU A 74 -9.92 14.30 -4.12
CA GLU A 74 -10.52 14.74 -5.39
C GLU A 74 -9.80 15.96 -5.95
N ALA A 75 -9.39 16.93 -5.12
CA ALA A 75 -8.61 18.09 -5.55
C ALA A 75 -7.26 17.69 -6.19
N VAL A 76 -6.56 16.71 -5.63
CA VAL A 76 -5.31 16.19 -6.22
C VAL A 76 -5.58 15.50 -7.55
N PHE A 77 -6.62 14.68 -7.66
CA PHE A 77 -6.95 14.04 -8.93
C PHE A 77 -7.40 15.05 -10.01
N GLN A 78 -8.12 16.12 -9.63
CA GLN A 78 -8.45 17.22 -10.54
C GLN A 78 -7.19 17.95 -11.03
N GLN A 79 -6.25 18.24 -10.14
CA GLN A 79 -4.97 18.81 -10.52
C GLN A 79 -4.20 17.90 -11.50
N LEU A 80 -4.21 16.59 -11.28
CA LEU A 80 -3.59 15.62 -12.19
C LEU A 80 -4.28 15.63 -13.56
N ASP A 81 -5.61 15.73 -13.60
CA ASP A 81 -6.39 15.81 -14.84
C ASP A 81 -6.05 17.10 -15.63
N GLU A 82 -5.98 18.26 -14.94
CA GLU A 82 -5.61 19.55 -15.56
C GLU A 82 -4.19 19.54 -16.14
N GLU A 83 -3.28 18.81 -15.49
CA GLU A 83 -1.89 18.63 -15.95
C GLU A 83 -1.73 17.47 -16.96
N ASN A 84 -2.81 16.81 -17.34
CA ASN A 84 -2.80 15.64 -18.22
C ASN A 84 -1.89 14.49 -17.71
N ILE A 85 -1.86 14.32 -16.39
CA ILE A 85 -1.13 13.23 -15.71
C ILE A 85 -2.13 12.12 -15.37
N HIS A 86 -1.96 10.97 -15.97
CA HIS A 86 -2.85 9.84 -15.81
C HIS A 86 -2.29 8.80 -14.86
N VAL A 87 -3.05 8.47 -13.80
CA VAL A 87 -2.68 7.40 -12.87
C VAL A 87 -3.08 6.04 -13.47
N ASP A 88 -2.11 5.16 -13.67
CA ASP A 88 -2.30 3.79 -14.17
C ASP A 88 -2.24 2.76 -13.05
N ILE A 89 -1.49 3.07 -11.99
CA ILE A 89 -1.23 2.17 -10.87
C ILE A 89 -1.50 2.91 -9.57
N VAL A 90 -2.25 2.30 -8.66
CA VAL A 90 -2.44 2.80 -7.29
C VAL A 90 -1.91 1.77 -6.30
N ILE A 91 -1.07 2.21 -5.34
CA ILE A 91 -0.73 1.41 -4.16
C ILE A 91 -1.32 2.10 -2.92
N ASN A 92 -2.35 1.52 -2.35
CA ASN A 92 -2.94 1.95 -1.08
C ASN A 92 -2.11 1.41 0.09
N ASN A 93 -1.07 2.15 0.44
CA ASN A 93 -0.13 1.78 1.49
C ASN A 93 -0.31 2.60 2.78
N ALA A 94 -0.86 3.79 2.73
CA ALA A 94 -1.07 4.62 3.91
C ALA A 94 -1.77 3.84 5.03
N GLY A 95 -1.24 3.94 6.23
CA GLY A 95 -1.78 3.23 7.38
C GLY A 95 -1.15 3.66 8.68
N ILE A 96 -1.89 3.45 9.77
CA ILE A 96 -1.45 3.70 11.15
C ILE A 96 -1.72 2.48 12.01
N GLN A 97 -0.93 2.34 13.07
CA GLN A 97 -1.19 1.42 14.17
C GLN A 97 -1.66 2.20 15.40
N PHE A 98 -2.60 1.59 16.10
CA PHE A 98 -3.00 2.02 17.44
C PHE A 98 -3.23 0.79 18.31
N ARG A 99 -2.59 0.77 19.49
CA ARG A 99 -2.58 -0.39 20.38
C ARG A 99 -3.21 -0.04 21.70
N LYS A 100 -4.33 -0.70 21.99
CA LYS A 100 -5.04 -0.56 23.26
C LYS A 100 -5.89 -1.81 23.53
N PRO A 101 -6.05 -2.26 24.79
CA PRO A 101 -7.02 -3.29 25.13
C PRO A 101 -8.42 -2.89 24.62
N MET A 102 -9.15 -3.85 24.04
CA MET A 102 -10.43 -3.55 23.37
C MET A 102 -11.48 -2.93 24.31
N LEU A 103 -11.49 -3.34 25.57
CA LEU A 103 -12.39 -2.79 26.61
C LEU A 103 -12.12 -1.32 26.95
N GLU A 104 -10.91 -0.83 26.63
CA GLU A 104 -10.50 0.55 26.91
C GLU A 104 -10.44 1.42 25.66
N LEU A 105 -10.73 0.83 24.49
CA LEU A 105 -10.58 1.50 23.21
C LEU A 105 -11.70 2.54 23.02
N ALA A 106 -11.33 3.79 22.80
CA ALA A 106 -12.30 4.84 22.48
C ALA A 106 -12.80 4.70 21.03
N LEU A 107 -14.09 5.04 20.81
CA LEU A 107 -14.68 5.01 19.47
C LEU A 107 -13.93 5.92 18.48
N SER A 108 -13.43 7.05 18.94
CA SER A 108 -12.62 7.97 18.11
C SER A 108 -11.32 7.35 17.62
N ASP A 109 -10.64 6.56 18.46
CA ASP A 109 -9.40 5.87 18.05
C ASP A 109 -9.70 4.72 17.09
N TRP A 110 -10.79 3.98 17.33
CA TRP A 110 -11.30 2.98 16.42
C TRP A 110 -11.58 3.59 15.04
N GLN A 111 -12.40 4.65 15.00
CA GLN A 111 -12.79 5.31 13.74
C GLN A 111 -11.57 5.85 12.99
N ARG A 112 -10.65 6.54 13.68
CA ARG A 112 -9.42 7.05 13.07
C ARG A 112 -8.60 5.97 12.37
N VAL A 113 -8.49 4.78 12.99
CA VAL A 113 -7.76 3.66 12.37
C VAL A 113 -8.51 3.13 11.15
N LEU A 114 -9.83 2.99 11.20
CA LEU A 114 -10.64 2.56 10.05
C LEU A 114 -10.56 3.57 8.91
N ASP A 115 -10.67 4.87 9.20
CA ASP A 115 -10.63 5.92 8.18
C ASP A 115 -9.30 5.90 7.39
N ILE A 116 -8.18 5.76 8.11
CA ILE A 116 -6.86 5.78 7.46
C ILE A 116 -6.50 4.44 6.83
N ASN A 117 -6.86 3.30 7.44
CA ASN A 117 -6.38 1.99 6.95
C ASN A 117 -7.35 1.28 6.00
N LEU A 118 -8.63 1.68 5.95
CA LEU A 118 -9.67 1.03 5.15
C LEU A 118 -10.42 2.03 4.27
N THR A 119 -11.06 3.04 4.86
CA THR A 119 -11.86 4.02 4.12
C THR A 119 -11.02 4.76 3.08
N SER A 120 -9.77 5.11 3.42
CA SER A 120 -8.85 5.77 2.50
C SER A 120 -8.58 4.95 1.23
N ALA A 121 -8.39 3.64 1.37
CA ALA A 121 -8.15 2.76 0.22
C ALA A 121 -9.37 2.73 -0.72
N PHE A 122 -10.59 2.76 -0.18
CA PHE A 122 -11.79 2.92 -0.97
C PHE A 122 -11.82 4.27 -1.69
N LEU A 123 -11.59 5.38 -1.00
CA LEU A 123 -11.68 6.72 -1.57
C LEU A 123 -10.66 6.94 -2.70
N VAL A 124 -9.38 6.62 -2.45
CA VAL A 124 -8.31 6.78 -3.45
C VAL A 124 -8.52 5.86 -4.65
N SER A 125 -8.89 4.59 -4.40
CA SER A 125 -9.15 3.64 -5.48
C SER A 125 -10.35 4.06 -6.33
N ARG A 126 -11.44 4.56 -5.72
CA ARG A 126 -12.61 5.05 -6.44
C ARG A 126 -12.28 6.25 -7.32
N ALA A 127 -11.53 7.23 -6.81
CA ALA A 127 -11.11 8.40 -7.57
C ALA A 127 -10.24 8.02 -8.79
N ALA A 128 -9.32 7.07 -8.62
CA ALA A 128 -8.50 6.56 -9.73
C ALA A 128 -9.32 5.72 -10.72
N ALA A 129 -10.13 4.77 -10.22
CA ALA A 129 -10.93 3.87 -11.06
C ALA A 129 -11.94 4.63 -11.93
N LYS A 130 -12.59 5.68 -11.41
CA LYS A 130 -13.47 6.56 -12.19
C LYS A 130 -12.76 7.08 -13.43
N ARG A 131 -11.55 7.59 -13.28
CA ARG A 131 -10.74 8.13 -14.38
C ARG A 131 -10.21 7.04 -15.32
N MET A 132 -9.86 5.88 -14.80
CA MET A 132 -9.47 4.71 -15.62
C MET A 132 -10.62 4.25 -16.49
N VAL A 133 -11.86 4.22 -15.97
CA VAL A 133 -13.08 3.87 -16.71
C VAL A 133 -13.40 4.93 -17.77
N GLU A 134 -13.38 6.21 -17.43
CA GLU A 134 -13.63 7.32 -18.34
C GLU A 134 -12.65 7.32 -19.53
N ARG A 135 -11.39 6.97 -19.29
CA ARG A 135 -10.34 6.86 -20.32
C ARG A 135 -10.33 5.52 -21.06
N GLN A 136 -11.08 4.54 -20.59
CA GLN A 136 -11.10 3.17 -21.16
C GLN A 136 -9.71 2.50 -21.25
N CYS A 137 -8.81 2.81 -20.33
CA CYS A 137 -7.42 2.33 -20.36
C CYS A 137 -7.12 1.17 -19.41
N GLY A 138 -8.06 0.84 -18.51
CA GLY A 138 -7.82 -0.09 -17.43
C GLY A 138 -6.84 0.45 -16.38
N GLY A 139 -6.33 -0.41 -15.52
CA GLY A 139 -5.35 -0.04 -14.50
C GLY A 139 -5.09 -1.12 -13.46
N LYS A 140 -4.19 -0.83 -12.52
CA LYS A 140 -3.81 -1.72 -11.43
C LYS A 140 -4.02 -1.04 -10.08
N ILE A 141 -4.70 -1.72 -9.17
CA ILE A 141 -4.88 -1.26 -7.79
C ILE A 141 -4.31 -2.32 -6.85
N ILE A 142 -3.42 -1.89 -5.97
CA ILE A 142 -2.73 -2.76 -5.03
C ILE A 142 -3.01 -2.26 -3.61
N ASN A 143 -3.72 -3.06 -2.82
CA ASN A 143 -4.05 -2.74 -1.44
C ASN A 143 -3.07 -3.41 -0.49
N ILE A 144 -2.50 -2.66 0.46
CA ILE A 144 -1.60 -3.24 1.44
C ILE A 144 -2.40 -3.78 2.63
N GLY A 145 -2.47 -5.11 2.69
CA GLY A 145 -3.03 -5.88 3.79
C GLY A 145 -2.05 -6.03 4.96
N SER A 146 -2.11 -7.17 5.61
CA SER A 146 -1.26 -7.57 6.75
C SER A 146 -1.49 -9.05 7.04
N LEU A 147 -0.65 -9.67 7.87
CA LEU A 147 -0.98 -10.93 8.54
C LEU A 147 -2.33 -10.85 9.26
N THR A 148 -2.67 -9.66 9.79
CA THR A 148 -3.95 -9.44 10.48
C THR A 148 -5.15 -9.36 9.53
N SER A 149 -4.96 -9.54 8.22
CA SER A 149 -6.06 -9.83 7.29
C SER A 149 -6.59 -11.26 7.41
N GLU A 150 -5.83 -12.17 8.05
CA GLU A 150 -6.19 -13.60 8.28
C GLU A 150 -6.25 -13.96 9.77
N ALA A 151 -5.41 -13.34 10.58
CA ALA A 151 -5.25 -13.67 11.99
C ALA A 151 -5.44 -12.44 12.87
N ALA A 152 -5.53 -12.61 14.18
CA ALA A 152 -5.67 -11.51 15.12
C ALA A 152 -4.57 -11.54 16.19
N ARG A 153 -4.34 -10.39 16.79
CA ARG A 153 -3.50 -10.23 17.98
C ARG A 153 -4.23 -9.39 19.03
N PRO A 154 -3.94 -9.59 20.32
CA PRO A 154 -4.39 -8.68 21.36
C PRO A 154 -3.97 -7.23 21.07
N THR A 155 -4.77 -6.27 21.52
CA THR A 155 -4.54 -4.82 21.52
C THR A 155 -4.57 -4.11 20.16
N VAL A 156 -4.75 -4.80 19.03
CA VAL A 156 -4.75 -4.22 17.68
C VAL A 156 -6.10 -4.40 16.95
N ALA A 157 -7.19 -4.48 17.68
CA ALA A 157 -8.52 -4.75 17.12
C ALA A 157 -8.92 -3.85 15.93
N PRO A 158 -8.78 -2.50 15.99
CA PRO A 158 -9.18 -1.64 14.87
C PRO A 158 -8.31 -1.88 13.62
N TYR A 159 -7.02 -2.15 13.82
CA TYR A 159 -6.11 -2.48 12.71
C TYR A 159 -6.47 -3.83 12.08
N THR A 160 -6.75 -4.85 12.90
CA THR A 160 -7.21 -6.17 12.43
C THR A 160 -8.51 -6.06 11.63
N ALA A 161 -9.49 -5.33 12.14
CA ALA A 161 -10.75 -5.09 11.44
C ALA A 161 -10.53 -4.36 10.10
N ALA A 162 -9.69 -3.32 10.09
CA ALA A 162 -9.35 -2.60 8.87
C ALA A 162 -8.66 -3.50 7.83
N LYS A 163 -7.67 -4.32 8.25
CA LYS A 163 -6.91 -5.17 7.31
C LYS A 163 -7.71 -6.40 6.86
N GLY A 164 -8.62 -6.92 7.68
CA GLY A 164 -9.65 -7.88 7.25
C GLY A 164 -10.61 -7.25 6.22
N GLY A 165 -11.04 -6.01 6.46
CA GLY A 165 -11.81 -5.20 5.51
C GLY A 165 -11.09 -4.99 4.18
N ILE A 166 -9.81 -4.65 4.19
CA ILE A 166 -8.97 -4.49 2.99
C ILE A 166 -8.96 -5.77 2.14
N LYS A 167 -8.85 -6.95 2.77
CA LYS A 167 -8.89 -8.22 2.03
C LYS A 167 -10.19 -8.40 1.25
N LEU A 168 -11.34 -8.15 1.89
CA LEU A 168 -12.65 -8.29 1.24
C LEU A 168 -12.94 -7.13 0.29
N LEU A 169 -12.54 -5.91 0.60
CA LEU A 169 -12.64 -4.75 -0.28
C LEU A 169 -11.86 -5.00 -1.59
N THR A 170 -10.67 -5.60 -1.51
CA THR A 170 -9.88 -6.00 -2.69
C THR A 170 -10.69 -6.93 -3.61
N LYS A 171 -11.39 -7.91 -3.04
CA LYS A 171 -12.26 -8.82 -3.81
C LYS A 171 -13.46 -8.11 -4.42
N SER A 172 -14.10 -7.20 -3.66
CA SER A 172 -15.25 -6.43 -4.15
C SER A 172 -14.86 -5.54 -5.33
N MET A 173 -13.76 -4.79 -5.21
CA MET A 173 -13.22 -3.97 -6.30
C MET A 173 -12.87 -4.83 -7.53
N ALA A 174 -12.23 -5.98 -7.32
CA ALA A 174 -11.88 -6.88 -8.40
C ALA A 174 -13.11 -7.40 -9.16
N ALA A 175 -14.16 -7.77 -8.44
CA ALA A 175 -15.41 -8.27 -9.03
C ALA A 175 -16.15 -7.18 -9.81
N GLU A 176 -16.19 -5.95 -9.26
CA GLU A 176 -16.96 -4.85 -9.85
C GLU A 176 -16.23 -4.18 -11.01
N TRP A 177 -14.89 -4.07 -10.95
CA TRP A 177 -14.13 -3.30 -11.93
C TRP A 177 -13.41 -4.14 -12.99
N ALA A 178 -13.50 -5.47 -12.91
CA ALA A 178 -12.95 -6.36 -13.95
C ALA A 178 -13.46 -6.06 -15.38
N PRO A 179 -14.77 -5.72 -15.61
CA PRO A 179 -15.26 -5.37 -16.95
C PRO A 179 -14.56 -4.14 -17.56
N PHE A 180 -13.96 -3.29 -16.74
CA PHE A 180 -13.21 -2.11 -17.17
C PHE A 180 -11.70 -2.35 -17.29
N ASN A 181 -11.27 -3.62 -17.28
CA ASN A 181 -9.86 -4.02 -17.30
C ASN A 181 -9.04 -3.42 -16.15
N ILE A 182 -9.64 -3.27 -14.96
CA ILE A 182 -8.96 -2.86 -13.73
C ILE A 182 -8.76 -4.10 -12.86
N GLN A 183 -7.50 -4.47 -12.61
CA GLN A 183 -7.16 -5.55 -11.70
C GLN A 183 -6.88 -4.96 -10.31
N THR A 184 -7.55 -5.51 -9.31
CA THR A 184 -7.35 -5.13 -7.91
C THR A 184 -6.85 -6.33 -7.11
N ASN A 185 -5.64 -6.19 -6.55
CA ASN A 185 -5.02 -7.23 -5.74
C ASN A 185 -4.45 -6.64 -4.46
N GLY A 186 -3.99 -7.49 -3.57
CA GLY A 186 -3.38 -7.06 -2.32
C GLY A 186 -2.03 -7.72 -2.06
N ILE A 187 -1.23 -7.04 -1.26
CA ILE A 187 -0.01 -7.57 -0.64
C ILE A 187 -0.24 -7.62 0.86
N GLY A 188 -0.01 -8.78 1.47
CA GLY A 188 -0.08 -8.99 2.91
C GLY A 188 1.33 -9.12 3.50
N PRO A 189 1.94 -8.02 4.00
CA PRO A 189 3.25 -8.09 4.63
C PRO A 189 3.24 -8.89 5.93
N GLY A 190 4.33 -9.62 6.18
CA GLY A 190 4.67 -10.16 7.48
C GLY A 190 5.23 -9.09 8.43
N TYR A 191 6.08 -9.52 9.36
CA TYR A 191 6.84 -8.61 10.21
C TYR A 191 8.02 -8.04 9.44
N ILE A 192 7.93 -6.74 9.09
CA ILE A 192 8.90 -6.03 8.25
C ILE A 192 9.61 -4.95 9.07
N LEU A 193 10.92 -4.81 8.88
CA LEU A 193 11.74 -3.75 9.47
C LEU A 193 11.34 -2.40 8.88
N THR A 194 10.57 -1.63 9.64
CA THR A 194 10.10 -0.28 9.27
C THR A 194 10.03 0.59 10.52
N ASP A 195 10.01 1.90 10.36
CA ASP A 195 9.83 2.86 11.47
C ASP A 195 8.57 2.54 12.31
N MET A 196 7.51 2.04 11.68
CA MET A 196 6.28 1.64 12.38
C MET A 196 6.52 0.52 13.39
N ASN A 197 7.52 -0.31 13.17
CA ASN A 197 7.84 -1.48 13.98
C ASN A 197 9.10 -1.31 14.85
N GLU A 198 9.76 -0.15 14.82
CA GLU A 198 11.02 0.12 15.54
C GLU A 198 10.92 -0.25 17.02
N ALA A 199 9.92 0.25 17.73
CA ALA A 199 9.69 -0.08 19.13
C ALA A 199 9.43 -1.58 19.41
N LEU A 200 9.00 -2.34 18.39
CA LEU A 200 8.82 -3.79 18.52
C LEU A 200 10.12 -4.54 18.25
N VAL A 201 10.96 -4.03 17.38
CA VAL A 201 12.30 -4.58 17.09
C VAL A 201 13.21 -4.39 18.27
N GLU A 202 13.13 -3.24 18.96
CA GLU A 202 13.89 -2.91 20.18
C GLU A 202 13.43 -3.72 21.39
N ASN A 203 12.21 -4.24 21.41
CA ASN A 203 11.74 -5.12 22.47
C ASN A 203 12.31 -6.52 22.27
N GLU A 204 13.29 -6.91 23.06
CA GLU A 204 14.04 -8.17 22.95
C GLU A 204 13.12 -9.41 22.97
N GLU A 205 12.13 -9.44 23.87
CA GLU A 205 11.20 -10.56 23.98
C GLU A 205 10.34 -10.68 22.72
N PHE A 206 9.81 -9.56 22.25
CA PHE A 206 9.01 -9.53 21.03
C PHE A 206 9.82 -9.89 19.78
N ASN A 207 11.03 -9.34 19.66
CA ASN A 207 11.95 -9.65 18.57
C ASN A 207 12.30 -11.14 18.55
N LYS A 208 12.63 -11.72 19.69
CA LYS A 208 12.89 -13.17 19.82
C LYS A 208 11.67 -13.98 19.42
N TRP A 209 10.47 -13.58 19.85
CA TRP A 209 9.24 -14.25 19.47
C TRP A 209 8.99 -14.18 17.95
N VAL A 210 9.16 -13.03 17.30
CA VAL A 210 9.02 -12.91 15.84
C VAL A 210 10.00 -13.83 15.13
N CYS A 211 11.28 -13.83 15.51
CA CYS A 211 12.29 -14.69 14.89
C CYS A 211 12.04 -16.18 15.12
N SER A 212 11.54 -16.58 16.29
CA SER A 212 11.27 -17.99 16.59
C SER A 212 9.97 -18.52 15.98
N SER A 213 8.97 -17.65 15.78
CA SER A 213 7.67 -18.01 15.21
C SER A 213 7.64 -17.96 13.69
N ASN A 214 8.54 -17.20 13.07
CA ASN A 214 8.62 -17.12 11.62
C ASN A 214 9.49 -18.25 11.06
N PRO A 215 9.00 -19.07 10.11
CA PRO A 215 9.82 -20.11 9.47
C PRO A 215 11.13 -19.60 8.87
N SER A 216 11.15 -18.36 8.36
CA SER A 216 12.39 -17.72 7.87
C SER A 216 13.34 -17.27 8.98
N GLY A 217 12.97 -17.37 10.25
CA GLY A 217 13.81 -17.05 11.41
C GLY A 217 14.16 -15.57 11.60
N ARG A 218 13.49 -14.65 10.92
CA ARG A 218 13.84 -13.23 10.88
C ARG A 218 12.69 -12.32 10.50
N TRP A 219 12.89 -11.03 10.70
CA TRP A 219 12.09 -9.97 10.09
C TRP A 219 12.37 -9.90 8.58
N GLY A 220 11.37 -9.53 7.80
CA GLY A 220 11.55 -9.15 6.40
C GLY A 220 12.08 -7.73 6.25
N LYS A 221 12.60 -7.42 5.08
CA LYS A 221 13.02 -6.06 4.70
C LYS A 221 12.01 -5.44 3.73
N PRO A 222 11.83 -4.10 3.70
CA PRO A 222 10.94 -3.43 2.75
C PRO A 222 11.17 -3.86 1.30
N ASP A 223 12.43 -3.99 0.88
CA ASP A 223 12.80 -4.36 -0.50
C ASP A 223 12.32 -5.76 -0.91
N GLU A 224 12.11 -6.66 0.05
CA GLU A 224 11.64 -8.02 -0.22
C GLU A 224 10.16 -8.07 -0.66
N LEU A 225 9.40 -6.96 -0.49
CA LEU A 225 8.03 -6.84 -0.96
C LEU A 225 7.92 -6.18 -2.34
N VAL A 226 9.00 -5.51 -2.79
CA VAL A 226 9.03 -4.73 -4.02
C VAL A 226 8.76 -5.60 -5.25
N GLY A 227 9.35 -6.79 -5.31
CA GLY A 227 9.14 -7.71 -6.43
C GLY A 227 7.67 -8.07 -6.63
N THR A 228 6.92 -8.30 -5.54
CA THR A 228 5.47 -8.56 -5.59
C THR A 228 4.69 -7.32 -6.05
N ALA A 229 5.09 -6.12 -5.63
CA ALA A 229 4.47 -4.88 -6.08
C ALA A 229 4.68 -4.67 -7.58
N ILE A 230 5.89 -4.86 -8.10
CA ILE A 230 6.20 -4.78 -9.54
C ILE A 230 5.38 -5.82 -10.32
N TYR A 231 5.32 -7.07 -9.83
CA TYR A 231 4.50 -8.12 -10.44
C TYR A 231 3.04 -7.69 -10.56
N LEU A 232 2.42 -7.25 -9.47
CA LEU A 232 1.01 -6.84 -9.46
C LEU A 232 0.73 -5.54 -10.23
N ALA A 233 1.73 -4.68 -10.39
CA ALA A 233 1.65 -3.43 -11.14
C ALA A 233 1.82 -3.63 -12.66
N SER A 234 2.37 -4.76 -13.08
CA SER A 234 2.79 -5.02 -14.48
C SER A 234 1.82 -5.90 -15.25
N SER A 235 2.06 -6.06 -16.55
CA SER A 235 1.30 -6.97 -17.42
C SER A 235 1.48 -8.44 -17.07
N ALA A 236 2.49 -8.79 -16.27
CA ALA A 236 2.70 -10.16 -15.77
C ALA A 236 1.53 -10.66 -14.90
N SER A 237 0.68 -9.75 -14.40
CA SER A 237 -0.46 -10.05 -13.54
C SER A 237 -1.83 -9.71 -14.18
N ASP A 238 -1.93 -9.58 -15.49
CA ASP A 238 -3.18 -9.15 -16.16
C ASP A 238 -4.37 -10.09 -15.92
N TYR A 239 -4.11 -11.37 -15.57
CA TYR A 239 -5.16 -12.34 -15.23
C TYR A 239 -5.23 -12.64 -13.73
N VAL A 240 -4.46 -11.92 -12.90
CA VAL A 240 -4.51 -12.02 -11.43
C VAL A 240 -5.42 -10.92 -10.91
N ASN A 241 -6.54 -11.31 -10.29
CA ASN A 241 -7.53 -10.36 -9.79
C ASN A 241 -8.17 -10.87 -8.48
N GLY A 242 -8.38 -9.99 -7.52
CA GLY A 242 -9.01 -10.30 -6.23
C GLY A 242 -8.12 -11.09 -5.25
N GLN A 243 -6.82 -11.21 -5.50
CA GLN A 243 -5.91 -12.00 -4.68
C GLN A 243 -5.24 -11.17 -3.60
N MET A 244 -4.95 -11.81 -2.46
CA MET A 244 -4.05 -11.29 -1.42
C MET A 244 -2.79 -12.16 -1.39
N ILE A 245 -1.66 -11.60 -1.81
CA ILE A 245 -0.38 -12.31 -1.82
C ILE A 245 0.37 -11.97 -0.52
N TYR A 246 0.60 -12.99 0.32
CA TYR A 246 1.34 -12.82 1.56
C TYR A 246 2.84 -12.93 1.30
N VAL A 247 3.58 -11.94 1.79
CA VAL A 247 5.04 -11.88 1.75
C VAL A 247 5.52 -11.79 3.20
N ASP A 248 5.58 -12.92 3.86
CA ASP A 248 5.61 -13.02 5.32
C ASP A 248 6.66 -13.98 5.89
N GLY A 249 7.53 -14.52 5.03
CA GLY A 249 8.54 -15.48 5.44
C GLY A 249 7.99 -16.85 5.85
N GLY A 250 6.76 -17.16 5.42
CA GLY A 250 6.08 -18.43 5.73
C GLY A 250 5.23 -18.38 7.01
N TRP A 251 5.02 -17.19 7.59
CA TRP A 251 4.26 -17.04 8.84
C TRP A 251 2.88 -17.70 8.79
N LEU A 252 2.10 -17.41 7.76
CA LEU A 252 0.75 -17.98 7.60
C LEU A 252 0.73 -19.40 7.01
N ALA A 253 1.87 -19.95 6.65
CA ALA A 253 1.97 -21.33 6.15
C ALA A 253 2.10 -22.36 7.27
N THR A 254 2.30 -21.92 8.51
CA THR A 254 2.44 -22.78 9.69
C THR A 254 1.29 -22.61 10.66
N LEU A 255 1.05 -23.66 11.48
CA LEU A 255 0.07 -23.69 12.57
C LEU A 255 0.60 -23.04 13.84
#